data_86ae55c3e114a907fb76d1ded805ec6a
#
_entry.id   86ae55c3e114a907fb76d1ded805ec6a
#
_cell.length_a   1.000
_cell.length_b   1.000
_cell.length_c   1.000
_cell.angle_alpha   90.00
_cell.angle_beta   90.00
_cell.angle_gamma   90.00
#
_symmetry.space_group_name_H-M   'P 1'
#
loop_
_entity.id
_entity.type
_entity.pdbx_description
1 polymer ?
#
loop_
_entity_poly.entity_id
_entity_poly.type
_entity_poly.pdbx_seq_one_letter_code
_entity_poly.pdbx_strand_id
1 'polypeptide(L)'
;MKIRTWDKVQVLSGKEKDRGNISEVLKVFTDTNKIIVKDVNVVTRHLKKQGTNPGQIIKMEKAIDASNVMLICPFTEKPTRVGFVKVEEKGKTKKFRFSKKALSEKGGEAKKYIIK
;
A
#
# COMPACT_ATOMS: atom_id res chain seq x y z
N MET A 1 8.69 -7.00 0.30
CA MET A 1 7.34 -6.56 -0.13
C MET A 1 7.45 -5.33 -1.03
N LYS A 2 6.67 -5.29 -2.06
CA LYS A 2 6.68 -4.19 -3.05
C LYS A 2 5.95 -2.92 -2.57
N ILE A 3 5.08 -3.05 -1.58
CA ILE A 3 4.31 -1.96 -1.00
C ILE A 3 5.01 -1.47 0.26
N ARG A 4 5.07 -0.16 0.45
CA ARG A 4 5.69 0.49 1.61
C ARG A 4 4.68 1.39 2.32
N THR A 5 5.02 1.79 3.55
CA THR A 5 4.24 2.76 4.32
C THR A 5 4.12 4.07 3.53
N TRP A 6 2.93 4.67 3.58
CA TRP A 6 2.55 5.90 2.88
C TRP A 6 2.37 5.76 1.36
N ASP A 7 2.49 4.55 0.80
CA ASP A 7 2.14 4.33 -0.60
C ASP A 7 0.63 4.51 -0.79
N LYS A 8 0.26 5.11 -1.92
CA LYS A 8 -1.14 5.21 -2.31
C LYS A 8 -1.53 3.94 -3.06
N VAL A 9 -2.59 3.28 -2.59
CA VAL A 9 -3.04 2.01 -3.15
C VAL A 9 -4.54 2.03 -3.42
N GLN A 10 -4.99 1.20 -4.35
CA GLN A 10 -6.40 0.97 -4.63
C GLN A 10 -6.79 -0.43 -4.17
N VAL A 11 -7.90 -0.53 -3.45
CA VAL A 11 -8.43 -1.82 -2.99
C VAL A 11 -9.11 -2.53 -4.14
N LEU A 12 -8.67 -3.75 -4.45
CA LEU A 12 -9.19 -4.56 -5.57
C LEU A 12 -10.28 -5.53 -5.14
N SER A 13 -10.18 -6.05 -3.93
CA SER A 13 -11.10 -7.05 -3.42
C SER A 13 -11.29 -6.90 -1.92
N GLY A 14 -12.32 -7.52 -1.38
CA GLY A 14 -12.68 -7.44 0.03
C GLY A 14 -14.11 -6.97 0.19
N LYS A 15 -14.38 -6.22 1.26
CA LYS A 15 -15.73 -5.68 1.51
C LYS A 15 -16.17 -4.77 0.37
N GLU A 16 -17.43 -4.87 -0.03
CA GLU A 16 -17.99 -4.11 -1.15
C GLU A 16 -17.79 -2.61 -0.98
N LYS A 17 -17.97 -2.09 0.22
CA LYS A 17 -17.77 -0.66 0.52
C LYS A 17 -16.33 -0.19 0.38
N ASP A 18 -15.36 -1.11 0.47
CA ASP A 18 -13.94 -0.78 0.40
C ASP A 18 -13.36 -0.95 -1.01
N ARG A 19 -13.99 -1.78 -1.84
CA ARG A 19 -13.50 -2.04 -3.20
C ARG A 19 -13.51 -0.78 -4.05
N GLY A 20 -12.41 -0.55 -4.76
CA GLY A 20 -12.23 0.62 -5.59
C GLY A 20 -11.73 1.87 -4.86
N ASN A 21 -11.71 1.84 -3.53
CA ASN A 21 -11.23 2.98 -2.75
C ASN A 21 -9.71 3.13 -2.89
N ILE A 22 -9.27 4.37 -3.02
CA ILE A 22 -7.85 4.72 -3.08
C ILE A 22 -7.49 5.37 -1.75
N SER A 23 -6.46 4.86 -1.10
CA SER A 23 -6.02 5.39 0.19
C SER A 23 -4.54 5.09 0.42
N GLU A 24 -4.03 5.54 1.56
CA GLU A 24 -2.62 5.41 1.93
C GLU A 24 -2.38 4.21 2.84
N VAL A 25 -1.24 3.56 2.67
CA VAL A 25 -0.79 2.47 3.54
C VAL A 25 -0.23 3.06 4.83
N LEU A 26 -0.81 2.65 5.97
CA LEU A 26 -0.38 3.13 7.29
C LEU A 26 0.71 2.25 7.89
N LYS A 27 0.65 0.94 7.66
CA LYS A 27 1.60 0.00 8.23
C LYS A 27 1.75 -1.23 7.35
N VAL A 28 2.94 -1.80 7.31
CA VAL A 28 3.27 -2.99 6.52
C VAL A 28 3.79 -4.08 7.45
N PHE A 29 3.23 -5.29 7.32
CA PHE A 29 3.68 -6.49 8.02
C PHE A 29 4.26 -7.47 7.00
N THR A 30 5.58 -7.43 6.85
CA THR A 30 6.26 -8.26 5.83
C THR A 30 6.19 -9.75 6.12
N ASP A 31 6.15 -10.13 7.40
CA ASP A 31 6.12 -11.53 7.82
C ASP A 31 4.85 -12.27 7.37
N THR A 32 3.72 -11.58 7.43
CA THR A 32 2.41 -12.15 7.09
C THR A 32 1.88 -11.66 5.74
N ASN A 33 2.63 -10.80 5.06
CA ASN A 33 2.25 -10.16 3.80
C ASN A 33 0.92 -9.39 3.91
N LYS A 34 0.76 -8.68 5.04
CA LYS A 34 -0.45 -7.89 5.32
C LYS A 34 -0.12 -6.42 5.47
N ILE A 35 -1.11 -5.58 5.21
CA ILE A 35 -0.99 -4.13 5.33
C ILE A 35 -2.22 -3.55 6.00
N ILE A 36 -2.03 -2.39 6.65
CA ILE A 36 -3.14 -1.58 7.17
C ILE A 36 -3.27 -0.36 6.26
N VAL A 37 -4.44 -0.17 5.69
CA VAL A 37 -4.76 0.93 4.79
C VAL A 37 -5.76 1.86 5.47
N LYS A 38 -5.53 3.16 5.37
CA LYS A 38 -6.38 4.19 5.98
C LYS A 38 -7.83 4.06 5.51
N ASP A 39 -8.76 4.04 6.47
CA ASP A 39 -10.22 3.96 6.25
C ASP A 39 -10.68 2.70 5.50
N VAL A 40 -9.84 1.67 5.41
CA VAL A 40 -10.16 0.40 4.76
C VAL A 40 -10.22 -0.72 5.80
N ASN A 41 -11.20 -1.59 5.67
CA ASN A 41 -11.44 -2.71 6.58
C ASN A 41 -11.58 -2.26 8.04
N VAL A 42 -12.33 -1.19 8.24
CA VAL A 42 -12.58 -0.63 9.57
C VAL A 42 -13.46 -1.56 10.38
N VAL A 43 -13.01 -1.90 11.57
CA VAL A 43 -13.75 -2.75 12.51
C VAL A 43 -13.99 -2.00 13.81
N THR A 44 -15.08 -2.34 14.49
CA THR A 44 -15.40 -1.77 15.79
C THR A 44 -14.89 -2.70 16.88
N ARG A 45 -14.09 -2.17 17.80
CA ARG A 45 -13.59 -2.90 18.95
C ARG A 45 -14.20 -2.38 20.23
N HIS A 46 -14.62 -3.31 21.08
CA HIS A 46 -15.11 -3.00 22.43
C HIS A 46 -13.98 -3.27 23.42
N LEU A 47 -13.50 -2.20 24.05
CA LEU A 47 -12.50 -2.32 25.11
C LEU A 47 -13.22 -2.51 26.44
N LYS A 48 -12.82 -3.55 27.17
CA LYS A 48 -13.40 -3.84 28.48
C LYS A 48 -12.99 -2.78 29.50
N LYS A 49 -13.89 -2.50 30.45
CA LYS A 49 -13.61 -1.65 31.60
C LYS A 49 -12.44 -2.26 32.41
N GLN A 50 -11.43 -1.48 32.70
CA GLN A 50 -10.27 -1.87 33.50
C GLN A 50 -10.13 -0.94 34.71
N GLY A 51 -10.30 -1.50 35.92
CA GLY A 51 -10.21 -0.73 37.15
C GLY A 51 -11.19 0.44 37.16
N THR A 52 -10.66 1.67 37.28
CA THR A 52 -11.45 2.91 37.26
C THR A 52 -11.70 3.45 35.85
N ASN A 53 -11.04 2.88 34.82
CA ASN A 53 -11.22 3.32 33.45
C ASN A 53 -12.50 2.76 32.84
N PRO A 54 -13.38 3.60 32.25
CA PRO A 54 -14.59 3.11 31.59
C PRO A 54 -14.23 2.33 30.33
N GLY A 55 -15.10 1.40 29.95
CA GLY A 55 -14.99 0.70 28.67
C GLY A 55 -15.13 1.68 27.52
N GLN A 56 -14.50 1.36 26.38
CA GLN A 56 -14.55 2.21 25.19
C GLN A 56 -14.93 1.39 23.96
N ILE A 57 -15.60 2.04 23.03
CA ILE A 57 -15.86 1.52 21.70
C ILE A 57 -14.99 2.32 20.75
N ILE A 58 -14.06 1.65 20.07
CA ILE A 58 -13.16 2.30 19.11
C ILE A 58 -13.32 1.68 17.73
N LYS A 59 -13.13 2.51 16.71
CA LYS A 59 -13.04 2.06 15.31
C LYS A 59 -11.58 2.08 14.90
N MET A 60 -11.13 1.00 14.29
CA MET A 60 -9.75 0.91 13.82
C MET A 60 -9.67 0.06 12.55
N GLU A 61 -8.68 0.35 11.74
CA GLU A 61 -8.43 -0.42 10.53
C GLU A 61 -7.78 -1.75 10.89
N LYS A 62 -8.29 -2.83 10.30
CA LYS A 62 -7.71 -4.16 10.44
C LYS A 62 -6.84 -4.46 9.23
N ALA A 63 -5.74 -5.20 9.43
CA ALA A 63 -4.85 -5.57 8.36
C ALA A 63 -5.55 -6.40 7.28
N ILE A 64 -5.19 -6.15 6.02
CA ILE A 64 -5.67 -6.91 4.86
C ILE A 64 -4.46 -7.49 4.14
N ASP A 65 -4.69 -8.52 3.32
CA ASP A 65 -3.63 -9.12 2.53
C ASP A 65 -3.15 -8.13 1.46
N ALA A 66 -1.83 -8.00 1.32
CA ALA A 66 -1.24 -7.08 0.33
C ALA A 66 -1.62 -7.41 -1.11
N SER A 67 -2.00 -8.66 -1.41
CA SER A 67 -2.48 -9.05 -2.74
C SER A 67 -3.84 -8.46 -3.08
N ASN A 68 -4.58 -7.96 -2.10
CA ASN A 68 -5.91 -7.36 -2.30
C ASN A 68 -5.86 -5.90 -2.72
N VAL A 69 -4.67 -5.33 -2.84
CA VAL A 69 -4.49 -3.93 -3.24
C VAL A 69 -3.48 -3.83 -4.38
N MET A 70 -3.53 -2.70 -5.08
CA MET A 70 -2.60 -2.40 -6.15
C MET A 70 -2.07 -0.98 -5.96
N LEU A 71 -0.76 -0.80 -6.14
CA LEU A 71 -0.12 0.50 -6.00
C LEU A 71 -0.63 1.45 -7.10
N ILE A 72 -0.90 2.70 -6.73
CA ILE A 72 -1.26 3.73 -7.70
C ILE A 72 0.01 4.34 -8.29
N CYS A 73 0.09 4.32 -9.62
CA CYS A 73 1.21 4.91 -10.34
C CYS A 73 1.19 6.43 -10.19
N PRO A 74 2.28 7.06 -9.67
CA PRO A 74 2.31 8.52 -9.54
C PRO A 74 2.41 9.26 -10.88
N PHE A 75 2.73 8.56 -11.96
CA PHE A 75 2.90 9.14 -13.30
C PHE A 75 1.63 9.07 -14.14
N THR A 76 0.79 8.04 -13.95
CA THR A 76 -0.43 7.84 -14.71
C THR A 76 -1.69 7.91 -13.85
N GLU A 77 -1.54 7.96 -12.53
CA GLU A 77 -2.63 7.97 -11.53
C GLU A 77 -3.56 6.76 -11.64
N LYS A 78 -3.05 5.65 -12.17
CA LYS A 78 -3.79 4.39 -12.34
C LYS A 78 -3.13 3.27 -11.55
N PRO A 79 -3.87 2.21 -11.17
CA PRO A 79 -3.25 1.05 -10.54
C PRO A 79 -2.17 0.44 -11.43
N THR A 80 -1.04 0.09 -10.85
CA THR A 80 0.11 -0.45 -11.57
C THR A 80 0.73 -1.62 -10.83
N ARG A 81 1.36 -2.49 -11.59
CA ARG A 81 2.27 -3.49 -11.03
C ARG A 81 3.63 -2.84 -10.82
N VAL A 82 4.34 -3.31 -9.82
CA VAL A 82 5.67 -2.81 -9.47
C VAL A 82 6.73 -3.78 -9.96
N GLY A 83 7.67 -3.26 -10.74
CA GLY A 83 8.91 -3.95 -11.08
C GLY A 83 10.07 -3.34 -10.34
N PHE A 84 11.25 -3.94 -10.51
CA PHE A 84 12.47 -3.43 -9.91
C PHE A 84 13.51 -3.13 -10.99
N VAL A 85 14.17 -1.99 -10.86
CA VAL A 85 15.27 -1.59 -11.74
C VAL A 85 16.52 -1.35 -10.89
N LYS A 86 17.66 -1.82 -11.36
CA LYS A 86 18.94 -1.59 -10.71
C LYS A 86 19.59 -0.35 -11.34
N VAL A 87 19.98 0.58 -10.48
CA VAL A 87 20.67 1.80 -10.91
C VAL A 87 22.03 1.85 -10.23
N GLU A 88 23.07 2.02 -11.01
CA GLU A 88 24.43 2.16 -10.50
C GLU A 88 24.73 3.63 -10.21
N GLU A 89 25.04 3.94 -8.96
CA GLU A 89 25.44 5.28 -8.52
C GLU A 89 26.69 5.18 -7.66
N LYS A 90 27.68 6.00 -7.97
CA LYS A 90 28.94 6.10 -7.20
C LYS A 90 29.58 4.74 -6.90
N GLY A 91 29.59 3.82 -7.88
CA GLY A 91 30.15 2.49 -7.74
C GLY A 91 29.30 1.51 -6.95
N LYS A 92 28.07 1.90 -6.54
CA LYS A 92 27.13 1.05 -5.84
C LYS A 92 25.88 0.83 -6.68
N THR A 93 25.41 -0.42 -6.74
CA THR A 93 24.18 -0.76 -7.42
C THR A 93 23.03 -0.74 -6.42
N LYS A 94 22.00 0.07 -6.69
CA LYS A 94 20.79 0.13 -5.87
C LYS A 94 19.59 -0.33 -6.68
N LYS A 95 18.68 -1.01 -5.99
CA LYS A 95 17.44 -1.53 -6.57
C LYS A 95 16.29 -0.60 -6.21
N PHE A 96 15.57 -0.11 -7.22
CA PHE A 96 14.45 0.80 -7.06
C PHE A 96 13.17 0.19 -7.62
N ARG A 97 12.04 0.55 -7.02
CA ARG A 97 10.72 0.21 -7.55
C ARG A 97 10.41 1.12 -8.74
N PHE A 98 9.77 0.59 -9.77
CA PHE A 98 9.27 1.42 -10.86
C PHE A 98 7.86 0.99 -11.28
N SER A 99 7.12 1.88 -11.93
CA SER A 99 5.79 1.62 -12.42
C SER A 99 5.84 0.93 -13.78
N LYS A 100 5.38 -0.30 -13.85
CA LYS A 100 5.27 -1.04 -15.12
C LYS A 100 4.21 -0.41 -16.03
N LYS A 101 3.14 0.14 -15.46
CA LYS A 101 2.08 0.81 -16.20
C LYS A 101 2.59 2.05 -16.92
N ALA A 102 3.36 2.90 -16.22
CA ALA A 102 3.92 4.09 -16.82
C ALA A 102 4.89 3.74 -17.96
N LEU A 103 5.73 2.72 -17.76
CA LEU A 103 6.66 2.25 -18.79
C LEU A 103 5.90 1.76 -20.04
N SER A 104 4.81 1.01 -19.83
CA SER A 104 3.99 0.47 -20.92
C SER A 104 3.26 1.58 -21.70
N GLU A 105 2.70 2.56 -21.00
CA GLU A 105 1.91 3.64 -21.64
C GLU A 105 2.78 4.73 -22.26
N LYS A 106 3.85 5.12 -21.59
CA LYS A 106 4.69 6.26 -22.01
C LYS A 106 5.96 5.85 -22.75
N GLY A 107 6.37 4.61 -22.59
CA GLY A 107 7.61 4.11 -23.19
C GLY A 107 8.86 4.71 -22.56
N GLY A 108 10.03 4.36 -23.08
CA GLY A 108 11.31 4.83 -22.58
C GLY A 108 11.98 3.86 -21.64
N GLU A 109 12.80 4.38 -20.73
CA GLU A 109 13.55 3.57 -19.77
C GLU A 109 12.83 3.48 -18.42
N ALA A 110 12.95 2.31 -17.77
CA ALA A 110 12.37 2.08 -16.44
C ALA A 110 12.86 3.08 -15.39
N LYS A 111 14.08 3.59 -15.54
CA LYS A 111 14.67 4.60 -14.64
C LYS A 111 13.82 5.87 -14.50
N LYS A 112 13.05 6.22 -15.53
CA LYS A 112 12.20 7.42 -15.54
C LYS A 112 10.97 7.27 -14.64
N TYR A 113 10.61 6.05 -14.28
CA TYR A 113 9.35 5.76 -13.58
C TYR A 113 9.57 5.16 -12.20
N ILE A 114 10.67 5.53 -11.56
CA ILE A 114 10.99 5.08 -10.19
C ILE A 114 9.97 5.64 -9.21
N ILE A 115 9.43 4.77 -8.38
CA ILE A 115 8.50 5.10 -7.30
C ILE A 115 9.30 5.27 -6.02
N LYS A 116 9.29 6.44 -5.46
CA LYS A 116 9.99 6.76 -4.20
C LYS A 116 9.15 6.42 -3.00
#